data_e344c64f171a64c317491b670719ef85
#
_entry.id   e344c64f171a64c317491b670719ef85
#
_cell.length_a   1.000
_cell.length_b   1.000
_cell.length_c   1.000
_cell.angle_alpha   90.00
_cell.angle_beta   90.00
_cell.angle_gamma   90.00
#
_symmetry.space_group_name_H-M   'P 1'
#
loop_
_entity.id
_entity.type
_entity.pdbx_description
1 polymer ?
#
loop_
_entity_poly.entity_id
_entity_poly.type
_entity_poly.pdbx_seq_one_letter_code
_entity_poly.pdbx_strand_id
1 'polypeptide(L)'
;GIAYNSTLLSIRADISDCEEEDDDVCFRSSDLANAITYAVNNGAKIINLSLGGDTPMGTRFETALANAIAQGAIFAIASGNESEANPGWPGRYASDPRFSGGIIVVGAHDVANQMADFSNKAGVSQAWYLSAPGVRVVVDCKDTQCWGVGGTSFAAPAVAGAMALLKEAFPNLSGPEIVDILLRSAAEAGDKGTDTTWGRGKLDIERAFQPIGITSTPSADGAAPISLAASEIFIGGPFGDAMVRTNALATIAYDEYD
;
A
#
# COMPACT_ATOMS: atom_id res chain seq x y z
N GLY A 1 3.62 -14.68 5.73
CA GLY A 1 3.18 -13.32 5.42
C GLY A 1 4.12 -12.65 4.41
N ILE A 2 3.73 -11.50 3.85
CA ILE A 2 4.52 -10.80 2.83
C ILE A 2 5.82 -10.27 3.44
N ALA A 3 5.76 -9.47 4.50
CA ALA A 3 6.94 -8.97 5.23
C ALA A 3 7.15 -9.78 6.52
N TYR A 4 7.59 -11.03 6.39
CA TYR A 4 7.64 -11.98 7.50
C TYR A 4 8.67 -11.65 8.60
N ASN A 5 9.66 -10.82 8.31
CA ASN A 5 10.67 -10.36 9.28
C ASN A 5 10.31 -9.02 9.96
N SER A 6 9.19 -8.40 9.60
CA SER A 6 8.78 -7.13 10.21
C SER A 6 8.41 -7.31 11.69
N THR A 7 8.79 -6.33 12.51
CA THR A 7 8.32 -6.24 13.89
C THR A 7 6.86 -5.79 13.90
N LEU A 8 6.00 -6.55 14.57
CA LEU A 8 4.58 -6.24 14.69
C LEU A 8 4.29 -5.63 16.06
N LEU A 9 3.66 -4.45 16.04
CA LEU A 9 3.06 -3.84 17.21
C LEU A 9 1.54 -4.11 17.17
N SER A 10 1.10 -5.14 17.89
CA SER A 10 -0.32 -5.47 17.99
C SER A 10 -0.97 -4.64 19.10
N ILE A 11 -2.02 -3.90 18.74
CA ILE A 11 -2.74 -3.03 19.67
C ILE A 11 -4.20 -3.48 19.72
N ARG A 12 -4.64 -3.89 20.91
CA ARG A 12 -6.04 -4.20 21.15
C ARG A 12 -6.81 -2.90 21.40
N ALA A 13 -7.77 -2.60 20.54
CA ALA A 13 -8.58 -1.38 20.60
C ALA A 13 -10.09 -1.65 20.57
N ASP A 14 -10.47 -2.93 20.58
CA ASP A 14 -11.87 -3.37 20.65
C ASP A 14 -12.49 -3.09 22.03
N ILE A 15 -13.81 -3.02 22.06
CA ILE A 15 -14.58 -2.92 23.31
C ILE A 15 -15.23 -4.27 23.60
N SER A 16 -15.21 -4.67 24.89
CA SER A 16 -15.73 -5.96 25.35
C SER A 16 -17.26 -6.05 25.38
N ASP A 17 -17.95 -4.91 25.39
CA ASP A 17 -19.40 -4.82 25.54
C ASP A 17 -20.02 -4.28 24.25
N CYS A 18 -19.92 -5.06 23.19
CA CYS A 18 -20.61 -4.82 21.94
C CYS A 18 -22.04 -5.32 22.05
N GLU A 19 -23.03 -4.46 21.90
CA GLU A 19 -24.45 -4.81 21.99
C GLU A 19 -25.00 -5.43 20.69
N GLU A 20 -24.14 -5.70 19.70
CA GLU A 20 -24.56 -6.29 18.42
C GLU A 20 -24.63 -7.81 18.52
N GLU A 21 -25.71 -8.39 17.99
CA GLU A 21 -26.14 -9.78 18.21
C GLU A 21 -25.27 -10.86 17.55
N ASP A 22 -24.27 -10.50 16.76
CA ASP A 22 -23.45 -11.46 15.99
C ASP A 22 -21.97 -11.19 16.21
N ASP A 23 -21.32 -11.81 17.18
CA ASP A 23 -19.84 -11.93 17.36
C ASP A 23 -18.93 -10.79 16.75
N ASP A 24 -19.53 -9.63 16.45
CA ASP A 24 -18.88 -8.52 15.79
C ASP A 24 -18.00 -7.74 16.79
N VAL A 25 -16.78 -7.48 16.37
CA VAL A 25 -15.80 -6.71 17.14
C VAL A 25 -16.07 -5.23 16.94
N CYS A 26 -16.49 -4.53 17.96
CA CYS A 26 -16.78 -3.10 17.93
C CYS A 26 -15.59 -2.25 18.36
N PHE A 27 -15.47 -1.07 17.74
CA PHE A 27 -14.42 -0.11 18.03
C PHE A 27 -15.01 1.28 18.28
N ARG A 28 -14.56 1.95 19.36
CA ARG A 28 -14.85 3.38 19.52
C ARG A 28 -13.81 4.22 18.78
N SER A 29 -14.27 5.24 18.09
CA SER A 29 -13.38 6.18 17.38
C SER A 29 -12.31 6.79 18.29
N SER A 30 -12.64 7.02 19.59
CA SER A 30 -11.68 7.52 20.58
C SER A 30 -10.56 6.53 20.88
N ASP A 31 -10.88 5.23 20.93
CA ASP A 31 -9.92 4.18 21.25
C ASP A 31 -9.01 3.91 20.07
N LEU A 32 -9.56 3.94 18.85
CA LEU A 32 -8.77 3.91 17.61
C LEU A 32 -7.84 5.13 17.50
N ALA A 33 -8.29 6.34 17.86
CA ALA A 33 -7.45 7.53 17.89
C ALA A 33 -6.29 7.38 18.89
N ASN A 34 -6.55 6.81 20.08
CA ASN A 34 -5.52 6.51 21.05
C ASN A 34 -4.55 5.44 20.55
N ALA A 35 -5.06 4.38 19.90
CA ALA A 35 -4.27 3.30 19.31
C ALA A 35 -3.31 3.82 18.22
N ILE A 36 -3.79 4.67 17.31
CA ILE A 36 -2.97 5.31 16.28
C ILE A 36 -1.86 6.16 16.93
N THR A 37 -2.23 6.99 17.91
CA THR A 37 -1.27 7.85 18.63
C THR A 37 -0.22 6.99 19.35
N TYR A 38 -0.64 5.92 20.00
CA TYR A 38 0.27 4.98 20.67
C TYR A 38 1.21 4.31 19.67
N ALA A 39 0.68 3.83 18.54
CA ALA A 39 1.47 3.19 17.49
C ALA A 39 2.62 4.09 17.01
N VAL A 40 2.31 5.32 16.64
CA VAL A 40 3.29 6.29 16.13
C VAL A 40 4.32 6.66 17.20
N ASN A 41 3.89 6.88 18.44
CA ASN A 41 4.79 7.18 19.56
C ASN A 41 5.74 6.01 19.88
N ASN A 42 5.39 4.78 19.49
CA ASN A 42 6.24 3.59 19.59
C ASN A 42 6.96 3.23 18.28
N GLY A 43 7.03 4.17 17.34
CA GLY A 43 7.84 4.07 16.14
C GLY A 43 7.20 3.36 14.94
N ALA A 44 5.91 3.00 15.03
CA ALA A 44 5.21 2.42 13.88
C ALA A 44 5.16 3.41 12.70
N LYS A 45 5.58 2.95 11.53
CA LYS A 45 5.55 3.73 10.29
C LYS A 45 4.45 3.25 9.34
N ILE A 46 3.97 2.04 9.53
CA ILE A 46 2.92 1.44 8.70
C ILE A 46 1.83 0.96 9.65
N ILE A 47 0.61 1.37 9.40
CA ILE A 47 -0.55 1.04 10.22
C ILE A 47 -1.59 0.34 9.35
N ASN A 48 -1.96 -0.87 9.75
CA ASN A 48 -3.04 -1.63 9.11
C ASN A 48 -4.32 -1.45 9.90
N LEU A 49 -5.40 -1.04 9.23
CA LEU A 49 -6.74 -0.96 9.77
C LEU A 49 -7.66 -1.90 8.98
N SER A 50 -7.76 -3.15 9.44
CA SER A 50 -8.68 -4.15 8.91
C SER A 50 -10.06 -4.05 9.58
N LEU A 51 -10.62 -2.86 9.54
CA LEU A 51 -11.90 -2.51 10.17
C LEU A 51 -12.60 -1.42 9.35
N GLY A 52 -13.88 -1.25 9.55
CA GLY A 52 -14.66 -0.24 8.85
C GLY A 52 -16.05 -0.05 9.45
N GLY A 53 -16.78 0.89 8.88
CA GLY A 53 -18.17 1.21 9.24
C GLY A 53 -18.75 2.26 8.29
N ASP A 54 -20.02 2.60 8.52
CA ASP A 54 -20.81 3.42 7.61
C ASP A 54 -20.72 4.93 7.89
N THR A 55 -20.18 5.31 9.02
CA THR A 55 -20.15 6.70 9.47
C THR A 55 -18.74 7.24 9.68
N PRO A 56 -18.52 8.57 9.48
CA PRO A 56 -17.25 9.21 9.79
C PRO A 56 -16.83 9.01 11.25
N MET A 57 -15.53 8.84 11.46
CA MET A 57 -14.97 8.54 12.79
C MET A 57 -14.88 9.74 13.74
N GLY A 58 -15.19 10.95 13.26
CA GLY A 58 -15.19 12.18 14.04
C GLY A 58 -13.81 12.80 14.27
N THR A 59 -13.83 14.03 14.77
CA THR A 59 -12.66 14.94 14.82
C THR A 59 -11.47 14.38 15.60
N ARG A 60 -11.72 13.63 16.68
CA ARG A 60 -10.61 13.06 17.48
C ARG A 60 -9.81 12.04 16.67
N PHE A 61 -10.48 11.17 15.94
CA PHE A 61 -9.84 10.21 15.05
C PHE A 61 -9.12 10.92 13.89
N GLU A 62 -9.80 11.89 13.25
CA GLU A 62 -9.21 12.68 12.16
C GLU A 62 -7.94 13.42 12.60
N THR A 63 -7.93 13.97 13.81
CA THR A 63 -6.74 14.63 14.36
C THR A 63 -5.60 13.62 14.58
N ALA A 64 -5.87 12.44 15.13
CA ALA A 64 -4.87 11.40 15.32
C ALA A 64 -4.32 10.91 13.98
N LEU A 65 -5.18 10.71 12.99
CA LEU A 65 -4.83 10.31 11.63
C LEU A 65 -3.91 11.35 10.96
N ALA A 66 -4.30 12.64 10.99
CA ALA A 66 -3.51 13.73 10.42
C ALA A 66 -2.12 13.84 11.09
N ASN A 67 -2.08 13.76 12.43
CA ASN A 67 -0.84 13.82 13.18
C ASN A 67 0.08 12.63 12.88
N ALA A 68 -0.47 11.43 12.69
CA ALA A 68 0.28 10.24 12.33
C ALA A 68 0.90 10.38 10.92
N ILE A 69 0.11 10.82 9.93
CA ILE A 69 0.58 11.08 8.56
C ILE A 69 1.67 12.16 8.56
N ALA A 70 1.48 13.26 9.30
CA ALA A 70 2.49 14.32 9.43
C ALA A 70 3.82 13.83 10.05
N GLN A 71 3.78 12.73 10.83
CA GLN A 71 4.97 12.06 11.38
C GLN A 71 5.51 10.96 10.46
N GLY A 72 5.00 10.87 9.24
CA GLY A 72 5.44 9.95 8.20
C GLY A 72 4.84 8.54 8.30
N ALA A 73 3.80 8.34 9.12
CA ALA A 73 3.06 7.08 9.11
C ALA A 73 2.14 7.00 7.88
N ILE A 74 2.00 5.79 7.33
CA ILE A 74 1.09 5.47 6.22
C ILE A 74 0.15 4.34 6.60
N PHE A 75 -1.00 4.31 5.96
CA PHE A 75 -2.10 3.44 6.34
C PHE A 75 -2.54 2.56 5.18
N ALA A 76 -2.73 1.27 5.47
CA ALA A 76 -3.49 0.35 4.63
C ALA A 76 -4.84 0.11 5.32
N ILE A 77 -5.94 0.49 4.67
CA ILE A 77 -7.28 0.47 5.25
C ILE A 77 -8.20 -0.38 4.39
N ALA A 78 -8.87 -1.36 5.00
CA ALA A 78 -9.86 -2.19 4.31
C ALA A 78 -10.99 -1.33 3.73
N SER A 79 -11.46 -1.65 2.51
CA SER A 79 -12.52 -0.89 1.85
C SER A 79 -13.91 -1.18 2.40
N GLY A 80 -14.09 -2.34 3.06
CA GLY A 80 -15.39 -2.85 3.51
C GLY A 80 -15.87 -4.06 2.67
N ASN A 81 -16.90 -4.77 3.18
CA ASN A 81 -17.36 -6.05 2.63
C ASN A 81 -18.87 -6.05 2.32
N GLU A 82 -19.45 -4.89 2.06
CA GLU A 82 -20.89 -4.68 1.90
C GLU A 82 -21.31 -4.58 0.42
N SER A 83 -20.39 -4.86 -0.53
CA SER A 83 -20.63 -4.76 -2.00
C SER A 83 -20.96 -3.34 -2.49
N GLU A 84 -20.59 -2.33 -1.69
CA GLU A 84 -20.92 -0.93 -1.92
C GLU A 84 -20.08 -0.30 -3.05
N ALA A 85 -20.65 0.75 -3.67
CA ALA A 85 -19.99 1.50 -4.74
C ALA A 85 -18.82 2.37 -4.23
N ASN A 86 -18.74 2.62 -2.93
CA ASN A 86 -17.71 3.41 -2.29
C ASN A 86 -17.13 2.67 -1.09
N PRO A 87 -15.89 2.95 -0.69
CA PRO A 87 -15.34 2.40 0.55
C PRO A 87 -16.13 2.84 1.78
N GLY A 88 -16.09 2.05 2.83
CA GLY A 88 -16.52 2.46 4.16
C GLY A 88 -15.55 3.44 4.83
N TRP A 89 -15.93 3.94 6.02
CA TRP A 89 -15.03 4.71 6.87
C TRP A 89 -14.18 3.76 7.73
N PRO A 90 -12.90 4.08 8.01
CA PRO A 90 -12.19 5.34 7.69
C PRO A 90 -11.55 5.37 6.28
N GLY A 91 -11.72 4.36 5.43
CA GLY A 91 -11.15 4.32 4.08
C GLY A 91 -11.44 5.58 3.25
N ARG A 92 -12.65 6.12 3.35
CA ARG A 92 -13.05 7.36 2.63
C ARG A 92 -12.20 8.58 2.95
N TYR A 93 -11.49 8.61 4.08
CA TYR A 93 -10.56 9.72 4.38
C TYR A 93 -9.42 9.84 3.35
N ALA A 94 -9.11 8.78 2.60
CA ALA A 94 -8.12 8.86 1.53
C ALA A 94 -8.45 9.91 0.46
N SER A 95 -9.74 10.25 0.25
CA SER A 95 -10.19 11.27 -0.69
C SER A 95 -10.13 12.69 -0.12
N ASP A 96 -9.91 12.85 1.17
CA ASP A 96 -9.81 14.15 1.82
C ASP A 96 -8.37 14.70 1.69
N PRO A 97 -8.18 15.90 1.14
CA PRO A 97 -6.84 16.48 0.96
C PRO A 97 -5.99 16.57 2.23
N ARG A 98 -6.63 16.58 3.41
CA ARG A 98 -5.93 16.61 4.72
C ARG A 98 -5.10 15.34 4.97
N PHE A 99 -5.45 14.23 4.33
CA PHE A 99 -4.82 12.93 4.52
C PHE A 99 -4.15 12.40 3.25
N SER A 100 -4.03 13.27 2.23
CA SER A 100 -3.52 12.92 0.92
C SER A 100 -2.12 12.31 0.99
N GLY A 101 -1.92 11.19 0.27
CA GLY A 101 -0.65 10.46 0.24
C GLY A 101 -0.34 9.63 1.49
N GLY A 102 -1.20 9.65 2.52
CA GLY A 102 -1.00 8.86 3.74
C GLY A 102 -1.79 7.56 3.80
N ILE A 103 -2.72 7.32 2.87
CA ILE A 103 -3.67 6.20 2.96
C ILE A 103 -3.76 5.48 1.62
N ILE A 104 -3.69 4.14 1.66
CA ILE A 104 -4.19 3.26 0.59
C ILE A 104 -5.44 2.55 1.09
N VAL A 105 -6.53 2.69 0.36
CA VAL A 105 -7.76 1.91 0.55
C VAL A 105 -7.62 0.60 -0.19
N VAL A 106 -7.95 -0.50 0.46
CA VAL A 106 -7.66 -1.83 -0.05
C VAL A 106 -8.94 -2.64 -0.25
N GLY A 107 -9.24 -2.94 -1.51
CA GLY A 107 -10.26 -3.90 -1.90
C GLY A 107 -9.73 -5.33 -1.98
N ALA A 108 -10.65 -6.27 -2.21
CA ALA A 108 -10.32 -7.67 -2.30
C ALA A 108 -10.59 -8.24 -3.70
N HIS A 109 -9.66 -9.07 -4.19
CA HIS A 109 -9.86 -9.89 -5.38
C HIS A 109 -9.51 -11.36 -5.10
N ASP A 110 -9.97 -12.25 -5.98
CA ASP A 110 -9.70 -13.68 -5.91
C ASP A 110 -8.44 -14.07 -6.70
N VAL A 111 -8.10 -15.36 -6.68
CA VAL A 111 -6.96 -15.92 -7.41
C VAL A 111 -7.14 -15.91 -8.94
N ALA A 112 -8.36 -15.74 -9.43
CA ALA A 112 -8.67 -15.55 -10.85
C ALA A 112 -8.60 -14.08 -11.26
N ASN A 113 -8.16 -13.20 -10.35
CA ASN A 113 -8.10 -11.75 -10.54
C ASN A 113 -9.47 -11.11 -10.79
N GLN A 114 -10.53 -11.65 -10.21
CA GLN A 114 -11.85 -11.05 -10.21
C GLN A 114 -12.08 -10.31 -8.90
N MET A 115 -12.69 -9.12 -8.95
CA MET A 115 -13.11 -8.39 -7.75
C MET A 115 -14.03 -9.32 -6.94
N ALA A 116 -13.77 -9.43 -5.64
CA ALA A 116 -14.64 -10.19 -4.77
C ALA A 116 -16.03 -9.54 -4.69
N ASP A 117 -17.09 -10.36 -4.78
CA ASP A 117 -18.47 -9.85 -4.81
C ASP A 117 -18.79 -8.98 -3.57
N PHE A 118 -18.25 -9.34 -2.43
CA PHE A 118 -18.42 -8.59 -1.19
C PHE A 118 -17.63 -7.28 -1.13
N SER A 119 -16.54 -7.14 -1.91
CA SER A 119 -15.63 -6.00 -1.77
C SER A 119 -16.30 -4.68 -2.11
N ASN A 120 -16.21 -3.71 -1.21
CA ASN A 120 -16.55 -2.34 -1.56
C ASN A 120 -15.59 -1.83 -2.63
N LYS A 121 -16.13 -1.09 -3.60
CA LYS A 121 -15.42 -0.57 -4.77
C LYS A 121 -14.66 0.71 -4.44
N ALA A 122 -13.83 1.14 -5.37
CA ALA A 122 -12.97 2.32 -5.22
C ALA A 122 -13.76 3.64 -5.11
N GLY A 123 -14.82 3.80 -5.90
CA GLY A 123 -15.74 4.94 -5.86
C GLY A 123 -15.04 6.28 -5.74
N VAL A 124 -15.40 7.05 -4.72
CA VAL A 124 -14.82 8.38 -4.45
C VAL A 124 -13.34 8.35 -4.09
N SER A 125 -12.81 7.21 -3.68
CA SER A 125 -11.40 7.04 -3.28
C SER A 125 -10.54 6.43 -4.40
N GLN A 126 -11.01 6.40 -5.64
CA GLN A 126 -10.36 5.71 -6.76
C GLN A 126 -8.88 6.06 -6.96
N ALA A 127 -8.47 7.29 -6.67
CA ALA A 127 -7.08 7.73 -6.81
C ALA A 127 -6.14 7.07 -5.78
N TRP A 128 -6.68 6.60 -4.66
CA TRP A 128 -5.96 6.08 -3.48
C TRP A 128 -6.35 4.63 -3.16
N TYR A 129 -6.93 3.94 -4.13
CA TYR A 129 -7.44 2.59 -3.97
C TYR A 129 -6.67 1.62 -4.86
N LEU A 130 -6.36 0.46 -4.32
CA LEU A 130 -5.97 -0.73 -5.08
C LEU A 130 -6.55 -1.97 -4.41
N SER A 131 -6.56 -3.10 -5.12
CA SER A 131 -7.01 -4.37 -4.56
C SER A 131 -5.84 -5.32 -4.31
N ALA A 132 -6.01 -6.23 -3.35
CA ALA A 132 -5.07 -7.30 -3.07
C ALA A 132 -5.84 -8.64 -2.87
N PRO A 133 -5.16 -9.80 -2.86
CA PRO A 133 -5.81 -11.08 -2.61
C PRO A 133 -6.53 -11.08 -1.26
N GLY A 134 -7.86 -11.31 -1.29
CA GLY A 134 -8.72 -11.29 -0.10
C GLY A 134 -9.79 -12.37 -0.11
N VAL A 135 -9.71 -13.36 -1.04
CA VAL A 135 -10.66 -14.47 -1.13
C VAL A 135 -9.92 -15.78 -0.90
N ARG A 136 -10.41 -16.61 0.02
CA ARG A 136 -9.80 -17.87 0.42
C ARG A 136 -8.33 -17.73 0.85
N VAL A 137 -8.04 -16.66 1.56
CA VAL A 137 -6.73 -16.47 2.18
C VAL A 137 -6.55 -17.55 3.25
N VAL A 138 -5.48 -18.33 3.11
CA VAL A 138 -5.21 -19.42 4.05
C VAL A 138 -4.58 -18.83 5.31
N VAL A 139 -5.26 -19.04 6.43
CA VAL A 139 -4.82 -18.61 7.76
C VAL A 139 -4.89 -19.76 8.74
N ASP A 140 -4.16 -19.65 9.83
CA ASP A 140 -4.21 -20.52 11.01
C ASP A 140 -4.23 -22.03 10.68
N CYS A 141 -3.15 -22.52 10.05
CA CYS A 141 -3.00 -23.95 9.79
C CYS A 141 -2.63 -24.70 11.09
N LYS A 142 -3.46 -25.67 11.46
CA LYS A 142 -3.19 -26.57 12.57
C LYS A 142 -3.17 -28.02 12.06
N ASP A 143 -2.06 -28.70 12.25
CA ASP A 143 -1.80 -30.06 11.73
C ASP A 143 -1.96 -30.10 10.19
N THR A 144 -2.99 -30.79 9.69
CA THR A 144 -3.32 -30.90 8.26
C THR A 144 -4.51 -30.05 7.84
N GLN A 145 -5.07 -29.27 8.75
CA GLN A 145 -6.22 -28.41 8.49
C GLN A 145 -5.81 -26.95 8.46
N CYS A 146 -6.23 -26.25 7.41
CA CYS A 146 -6.09 -24.82 7.27
C CYS A 146 -7.45 -24.18 7.04
N TRP A 147 -7.65 -22.97 7.57
CA TRP A 147 -8.88 -22.20 7.33
C TRP A 147 -8.66 -21.23 6.18
N GLY A 148 -9.59 -21.24 5.23
CA GLY A 148 -9.67 -20.24 4.17
C GLY A 148 -10.70 -19.18 4.54
N VAL A 149 -10.23 -17.96 4.71
CA VAL A 149 -11.07 -16.82 5.07
C VAL A 149 -11.16 -15.83 3.90
N GLY A 150 -12.16 -14.95 3.92
CA GLY A 150 -12.34 -13.90 2.91
C GLY A 150 -12.68 -12.57 3.57
N GLY A 151 -12.29 -11.48 2.90
CA GLY A 151 -12.56 -10.12 3.35
C GLY A 151 -11.48 -9.15 2.90
N THR A 152 -11.85 -7.89 2.74
CA THR A 152 -10.91 -6.79 2.55
C THR A 152 -9.97 -6.64 3.76
N SER A 153 -10.40 -7.14 4.93
CA SER A 153 -9.59 -7.24 6.15
C SER A 153 -8.37 -8.14 5.99
N PHE A 154 -8.37 -9.08 5.03
CA PHE A 154 -7.23 -9.95 4.71
C PHE A 154 -6.40 -9.42 3.54
N ALA A 155 -6.97 -8.57 2.71
CA ALA A 155 -6.28 -7.88 1.62
C ALA A 155 -5.43 -6.70 2.16
N ALA A 156 -5.95 -5.92 3.10
CA ALA A 156 -5.25 -4.76 3.67
C ALA A 156 -3.88 -5.09 4.26
N PRO A 157 -3.69 -6.16 5.07
CA PRO A 157 -2.36 -6.51 5.59
C PRO A 157 -1.38 -6.97 4.51
N ALA A 158 -1.84 -7.43 3.34
CA ALA A 158 -0.95 -7.69 2.21
C ALA A 158 -0.33 -6.40 1.67
N VAL A 159 -1.13 -5.34 1.55
CA VAL A 159 -0.64 -4.00 1.16
C VAL A 159 0.27 -3.41 2.24
N ALA A 160 -0.09 -3.52 3.52
CA ALA A 160 0.78 -3.11 4.62
C ALA A 160 2.14 -3.82 4.59
N GLY A 161 2.14 -5.12 4.25
CA GLY A 161 3.37 -5.89 4.04
C GLY A 161 4.20 -5.37 2.86
N ALA A 162 3.57 -5.02 1.74
CA ALA A 162 4.26 -4.41 0.60
C ALA A 162 4.87 -3.05 0.95
N MET A 163 4.14 -2.20 1.70
CA MET A 163 4.67 -0.94 2.24
C MET A 163 5.92 -1.19 3.11
N ALA A 164 5.89 -2.24 3.96
CA ALA A 164 7.02 -2.57 4.82
C ALA A 164 8.25 -3.02 4.03
N LEU A 165 8.08 -3.82 2.99
CA LEU A 165 9.17 -4.23 2.11
C LEU A 165 9.81 -3.05 1.38
N LEU A 166 9.00 -2.12 0.86
CA LEU A 166 9.50 -0.91 0.21
C LEU A 166 10.25 -0.02 1.21
N LYS A 167 9.72 0.15 2.43
CA LYS A 167 10.37 0.96 3.46
C LYS A 167 11.70 0.37 3.94
N GLU A 168 11.82 -0.96 3.96
CA GLU A 168 13.08 -1.65 4.28
C GLU A 168 14.09 -1.51 3.15
N ALA A 169 13.68 -1.73 1.90
CA ALA A 169 14.54 -1.66 0.73
C ALA A 169 15.01 -0.22 0.41
N PHE A 170 14.12 0.74 0.62
CA PHE A 170 14.34 2.16 0.29
C PHE A 170 14.09 3.04 1.54
N PRO A 171 15.00 3.03 2.52
CA PRO A 171 14.80 3.70 3.82
C PRO A 171 14.66 5.22 3.70
N ASN A 172 15.15 5.81 2.62
CA ASN A 172 15.09 7.25 2.37
C ASN A 172 13.72 7.70 1.85
N LEU A 173 12.92 6.80 1.29
CA LEU A 173 11.57 7.16 0.81
C LEU A 173 10.68 7.61 1.97
N SER A 174 9.98 8.70 1.74
CA SER A 174 8.89 9.16 2.62
C SER A 174 7.67 8.25 2.54
N GLY A 175 6.75 8.36 3.49
CA GLY A 175 5.49 7.63 3.47
C GLY A 175 4.68 7.89 2.19
N PRO A 176 4.45 9.15 1.79
CA PRO A 176 3.74 9.46 0.55
C PRO A 176 4.38 8.90 -0.72
N GLU A 177 5.71 8.85 -0.80
CA GLU A 177 6.40 8.24 -1.94
C GLU A 177 6.17 6.73 -2.01
N ILE A 178 6.18 6.03 -0.88
CA ILE A 178 5.84 4.59 -0.83
C ILE A 178 4.39 4.35 -1.29
N VAL A 179 3.46 5.19 -0.85
CA VAL A 179 2.06 5.13 -1.29
C VAL A 179 1.96 5.36 -2.80
N ASP A 180 2.64 6.37 -3.34
CA ASP A 180 2.62 6.69 -4.77
C ASP A 180 3.24 5.57 -5.62
N ILE A 181 4.36 5.00 -5.18
CA ILE A 181 4.99 3.84 -5.84
C ILE A 181 4.01 2.67 -5.95
N LEU A 182 3.34 2.29 -4.87
CA LEU A 182 2.38 1.17 -4.88
C LEU A 182 1.17 1.45 -5.78
N LEU A 183 0.68 2.68 -5.81
CA LEU A 183 -0.44 3.07 -6.66
C LEU A 183 -0.06 3.15 -8.15
N ARG A 184 1.14 3.59 -8.47
CA ARG A 184 1.65 3.70 -9.86
C ARG A 184 2.10 2.37 -10.43
N SER A 185 2.63 1.50 -9.60
CA SER A 185 3.06 0.16 -10.01
C SER A 185 1.92 -0.86 -10.07
N ALA A 186 0.73 -0.52 -9.59
CA ALA A 186 -0.42 -1.43 -9.59
C ALA A 186 -0.68 -2.01 -10.99
N ALA A 187 -0.99 -3.31 -11.04
CA ALA A 187 -1.36 -3.97 -12.28
C ALA A 187 -2.77 -3.54 -12.69
N GLU A 188 -2.90 -3.10 -13.94
CA GLU A 188 -4.17 -2.65 -14.51
C GLU A 188 -5.29 -3.67 -14.32
N ALA A 189 -6.47 -3.18 -13.96
CA ALA A 189 -7.68 -3.97 -13.84
C ALA A 189 -8.91 -3.09 -14.07
N GLY A 190 -9.95 -3.64 -14.68
CA GLY A 190 -11.16 -2.89 -15.02
C GLY A 190 -10.99 -2.04 -16.26
N ASP A 191 -11.52 -0.83 -16.23
CA ASP A 191 -11.37 0.15 -17.31
C ASP A 191 -9.94 0.71 -17.32
N LYS A 192 -9.48 1.14 -18.49
CA LYS A 192 -8.11 1.64 -18.64
C LYS A 192 -7.87 2.89 -17.80
N GLY A 193 -6.84 2.82 -16.97
CA GLY A 193 -6.45 3.88 -16.04
C GLY A 193 -7.19 3.78 -14.71
N THR A 194 -7.33 4.89 -14.01
CA THR A 194 -8.02 4.90 -12.71
C THR A 194 -9.53 4.85 -12.90
N ASP A 195 -10.20 3.88 -12.31
CA ASP A 195 -11.65 3.68 -12.42
C ASP A 195 -12.35 3.54 -11.06
N THR A 196 -13.67 3.64 -11.04
CA THR A 196 -14.49 3.61 -9.83
C THR A 196 -14.66 2.22 -9.21
N THR A 197 -14.22 1.16 -9.87
CA THR A 197 -14.32 -0.22 -9.38
C THR A 197 -12.99 -0.67 -8.78
N TRP A 198 -11.92 -0.59 -9.56
CA TRP A 198 -10.60 -1.09 -9.23
C TRP A 198 -9.62 -0.03 -8.73
N GLY A 199 -10.02 1.25 -8.82
CA GLY A 199 -9.13 2.37 -8.49
C GLY A 199 -7.90 2.40 -9.38
N ARG A 200 -6.74 2.12 -8.81
CA ARG A 200 -5.44 2.05 -9.51
C ARG A 200 -5.13 0.64 -10.03
N GLY A 201 -5.96 -0.34 -9.69
CA GLY A 201 -5.77 -1.72 -10.11
C GLY A 201 -5.46 -2.68 -8.97
N LYS A 202 -4.57 -3.64 -9.22
CA LYS A 202 -4.18 -4.71 -8.28
C LYS A 202 -2.76 -4.49 -7.78
N LEU A 203 -2.52 -4.81 -6.51
CA LEU A 203 -1.18 -4.83 -5.92
C LEU A 203 -0.22 -5.67 -6.76
N ASP A 204 0.87 -5.04 -7.20
CA ASP A 204 1.97 -5.70 -7.91
C ASP A 204 3.29 -5.34 -7.23
N ILE A 205 3.73 -6.23 -6.34
CA ILE A 205 4.95 -6.01 -5.55
C ILE A 205 6.19 -6.05 -6.44
N GLU A 206 6.21 -6.92 -7.45
CA GLU A 206 7.36 -7.03 -8.36
C GLU A 206 7.57 -5.72 -9.12
N ARG A 207 6.50 -5.15 -9.68
CA ARG A 207 6.56 -3.85 -10.36
C ARG A 207 6.89 -2.69 -9.43
N ALA A 208 6.49 -2.77 -8.16
CA ALA A 208 6.81 -1.74 -7.17
C ALA A 208 8.32 -1.63 -6.87
N PHE A 209 9.09 -2.67 -7.18
CA PHE A 209 10.55 -2.70 -7.07
C PHE A 209 11.27 -2.40 -8.39
N GLN A 210 10.55 -2.09 -9.45
CA GLN A 210 11.14 -1.64 -10.72
C GLN A 210 11.23 -0.12 -10.75
N PRO A 211 12.19 0.43 -11.50
CA PRO A 211 12.30 1.87 -11.67
C PRO A 211 10.99 2.49 -12.19
N ILE A 212 10.58 3.60 -11.60
CA ILE A 212 9.37 4.33 -11.98
C ILE A 212 9.74 5.64 -12.67
N GLY A 213 9.13 5.89 -13.82
CA GLY A 213 9.40 7.09 -14.61
C GLY A 213 10.63 6.98 -15.51
N ILE A 214 11.29 8.10 -15.72
CA ILE A 214 12.47 8.18 -16.61
C ILE A 214 13.71 7.88 -15.80
N THR A 215 14.40 6.80 -16.13
CA THR A 215 15.70 6.51 -15.55
C THR A 215 16.78 7.43 -16.12
N SER A 216 17.63 7.95 -15.25
CA SER A 216 18.72 8.85 -15.60
C SER A 216 20.02 8.48 -14.88
N THR A 217 21.14 8.99 -15.37
CA THR A 217 22.44 8.89 -14.70
C THR A 217 22.97 10.31 -14.40
N PRO A 218 23.72 10.51 -13.29
CA PRO A 218 24.34 11.80 -13.02
C PRO A 218 25.31 12.17 -14.13
N SER A 219 25.33 13.45 -14.50
CA SER A 219 26.37 13.98 -15.37
C SER A 219 27.68 14.15 -14.60
N ALA A 220 28.79 13.81 -15.21
CA ALA A 220 30.12 13.91 -14.59
C ALA A 220 30.55 15.35 -14.25
N ASP A 221 29.97 16.35 -14.89
CA ASP A 221 30.25 17.77 -14.71
C ASP A 221 29.23 18.49 -13.80
N GLY A 222 28.28 17.73 -13.20
CA GLY A 222 27.22 18.29 -12.37
C GLY A 222 26.11 19.01 -13.15
N ALA A 223 26.07 18.84 -14.48
CA ALA A 223 24.98 19.31 -15.31
C ALA A 223 23.68 18.50 -15.07
N ALA A 224 22.62 18.78 -15.83
CA ALA A 224 21.37 18.04 -15.72
C ALA A 224 21.57 16.52 -15.93
N PRO A 225 20.83 15.67 -15.20
CA PRO A 225 20.90 14.22 -15.38
C PRO A 225 20.64 13.80 -16.83
N ILE A 226 21.35 12.79 -17.28
CA ILE A 226 21.24 12.27 -18.65
C ILE A 226 20.23 11.14 -18.65
N SER A 227 19.14 11.28 -19.42
CA SER A 227 18.14 10.24 -19.57
C SER A 227 18.73 8.99 -20.24
N LEU A 228 18.58 7.83 -19.60
CA LEU A 228 19.03 6.55 -20.16
C LEU A 228 18.15 6.10 -21.33
N ALA A 229 16.91 6.53 -21.41
CA ALA A 229 16.01 6.22 -22.53
C ALA A 229 16.47 6.85 -23.88
N ALA A 230 17.25 7.93 -23.80
CA ALA A 230 17.79 8.64 -24.98
C ALA A 230 19.30 8.45 -25.15
N SER A 231 19.93 7.58 -24.36
CA SER A 231 21.38 7.39 -24.38
C SER A 231 21.76 6.11 -25.10
N GLU A 232 22.71 6.21 -26.02
CA GLU A 232 23.37 5.06 -26.64
C GLU A 232 24.80 4.99 -26.14
N ILE A 233 25.22 3.78 -25.72
CA ILE A 233 26.62 3.53 -25.39
C ILE A 233 27.36 3.08 -26.63
N PHE A 234 28.22 3.93 -27.13
CA PHE A 234 29.07 3.59 -28.28
C PHE A 234 30.42 3.03 -27.79
N ILE A 235 30.62 1.75 -27.98
CA ILE A 235 31.90 1.11 -27.65
C ILE A 235 32.69 0.92 -28.95
N GLY A 236 33.82 1.63 -29.05
CA GLY A 236 34.73 1.48 -30.22
C GLY A 236 35.30 0.07 -30.32
N GLY A 237 35.44 -0.44 -31.56
CA GLY A 237 35.83 -1.81 -31.87
C GLY A 237 37.00 -2.44 -31.12
N PRO A 238 38.05 -1.68 -30.69
CA PRO A 238 39.19 -2.27 -29.96
C PRO A 238 38.86 -2.77 -28.55
N PHE A 239 37.74 -2.28 -27.93
CA PHE A 239 37.38 -2.61 -26.54
C PHE A 239 36.11 -3.45 -26.43
N GLY A 240 35.38 -3.62 -27.49
CA GLY A 240 34.08 -4.28 -27.65
C GLY A 240 33.66 -5.20 -26.50
N ASP A 241 33.83 -6.49 -26.67
CA ASP A 241 33.34 -7.52 -25.76
C ASP A 241 33.95 -7.51 -24.35
N ALA A 242 35.16 -6.98 -24.18
CA ALA A 242 35.87 -7.04 -22.90
C ALA A 242 35.20 -6.14 -21.84
N MET A 243 34.72 -4.97 -22.22
CA MET A 243 34.05 -4.03 -21.29
C MET A 243 32.66 -4.55 -20.88
N VAL A 244 31.93 -5.19 -21.79
CA VAL A 244 30.63 -5.80 -21.50
C VAL A 244 30.80 -6.99 -20.57
N ARG A 245 31.83 -7.85 -20.79
CA ARG A 245 32.06 -9.04 -19.96
C ARG A 245 32.57 -8.75 -18.55
N THR A 246 33.20 -7.59 -18.35
CA THR A 246 33.80 -7.23 -17.05
C THR A 246 32.91 -6.36 -16.17
N ASN A 247 31.65 -6.06 -16.57
CA ASN A 247 30.81 -5.07 -15.91
C ASN A 247 31.46 -3.68 -15.77
N ALA A 248 32.47 -3.37 -16.57
CA ALA A 248 33.18 -2.09 -16.51
C ALA A 248 32.32 -0.89 -16.96
N LEU A 249 31.13 -1.17 -17.51
CA LEU A 249 30.13 -0.17 -17.92
C LEU A 249 28.96 -0.06 -16.94
N ALA A 250 29.07 -0.62 -15.74
CA ALA A 250 28.06 -0.45 -14.73
C ALA A 250 27.98 1.04 -14.34
N THR A 251 26.80 1.61 -14.41
CA THR A 251 26.52 2.97 -13.92
C THR A 251 25.38 2.93 -12.93
N ILE A 252 25.36 3.89 -12.01
CA ILE A 252 24.22 4.07 -11.13
C ILE A 252 23.16 4.81 -11.93
N ALA A 253 21.97 4.24 -11.97
CA ALA A 253 20.80 4.87 -12.55
C ALA A 253 19.85 5.27 -11.42
N TYR A 254 19.28 6.45 -11.55
CA TYR A 254 18.26 6.99 -10.68
C TYR A 254 16.94 7.01 -11.42
N ASP A 255 15.86 6.75 -10.72
CA ASP A 255 14.51 6.94 -11.23
C ASP A 255 13.89 8.25 -10.71
N GLU A 256 12.58 8.36 -10.70
CA GLU A 256 11.87 9.57 -10.25
C GLU A 256 11.93 9.80 -8.74
N TYR A 257 12.34 8.78 -7.96
CA TYR A 257 12.39 8.84 -6.48
C TYR A 257 13.82 8.86 -5.92
N ASP A 258 14.86 8.77 -6.77
CA ASP A 258 16.29 8.70 -6.42
C ASP A 258 16.67 7.56 -5.48
#